data_91eba2ea1b06c5166b0169f5b0861b7a
#
_entry.id   91eba2ea1b06c5166b0169f5b0861b7a
#
_cell.length_a   1.000
_cell.length_b   1.000
_cell.length_c   1.000
_cell.angle_alpha   90.00
_cell.angle_beta   90.00
_cell.angle_gamma   90.00
#
_symmetry.space_group_name_H-M   'P 1'
#
loop_
_entity.id
_entity.type
_entity.pdbx_description
1 polymer ?
#
loop_
_entity_poly.entity_id
_entity_poly.type
_entity_poly.pdbx_seq_one_letter_code
_entity_poly.pdbx_strand_id
1 'polypeptide(L)'
;FLATAGCHGYAFIETPTTDGFHSKLPSPYTRAVVWGGRPDTVQSASTWLLKKGVLVVDQTKVLQAAADQKVSLTGYQYLETDVLRMAKLVGARLVVFSNAEVGSWEALDWSSGFPHSQRVYSATVALRAVDVNTGEIEWSGKAQSTERFSNIEEGVSLLTCHALATAWGLRNPGAVAPESICPPGSGLMSTEMSPPKAHAAPASSGR
;
A
#
# COMPACT_ATOMS: atom_id res chain seq x y z
N PHE A 1 -18.41 -6.61 37.74
CA PHE A 1 -18.13 -6.43 36.33
C PHE A 1 -16.96 -5.47 36.19
N LEU A 2 -15.74 -5.99 36.07
CA LEU A 2 -14.55 -5.21 35.75
C LEU A 2 -14.50 -5.13 34.20
N ALA A 3 -14.76 -3.94 33.66
CA ALA A 3 -14.49 -3.65 32.27
C ALA A 3 -12.97 -3.62 32.10
N THR A 4 -12.41 -4.62 31.43
CA THR A 4 -11.05 -4.57 30.94
C THR A 4 -11.00 -3.50 29.86
N ALA A 5 -10.43 -2.34 30.20
CA ALA A 5 -10.03 -1.34 29.21
C ALA A 5 -8.97 -1.99 28.32
N GLY A 6 -9.39 -2.48 27.16
CA GLY A 6 -8.47 -3.00 26.15
C GLY A 6 -7.56 -1.85 25.70
N CYS A 7 -6.26 -2.06 25.76
CA CYS A 7 -5.29 -1.20 25.08
C CYS A 7 -5.64 -1.20 23.59
N HIS A 8 -6.31 -0.15 23.13
CA HIS A 8 -6.49 0.08 21.71
C HIS A 8 -5.15 0.56 21.14
N GLY A 9 -4.25 -0.39 20.90
CA GLY A 9 -3.24 -0.16 19.87
C GLY A 9 -3.99 0.18 18.60
N TYR A 10 -3.57 1.23 17.88
CA TYR A 10 -4.22 1.62 16.63
C TYR A 10 -4.23 0.43 15.71
N ALA A 11 -5.44 -0.05 15.42
CA ALA A 11 -5.64 -1.24 14.64
C ALA A 11 -5.01 -1.08 13.25
N PHE A 12 -4.44 -2.13 12.82
CA PHE A 12 -3.89 -2.27 11.49
C PHE A 12 -5.02 -2.28 10.48
N ILE A 13 -4.74 -1.86 9.23
CA ILE A 13 -5.72 -1.92 8.14
C ILE A 13 -5.98 -3.39 7.82
N GLU A 14 -6.90 -4.03 8.52
CA GLU A 14 -7.23 -5.44 8.29
C GLU A 14 -8.09 -5.61 7.05
N THR A 15 -9.04 -4.70 6.82
CA THR A 15 -9.99 -4.76 5.70
C THR A 15 -10.24 -3.39 5.10
N PRO A 16 -9.40 -2.94 4.17
CA PRO A 16 -9.64 -1.67 3.49
C PRO A 16 -10.90 -1.73 2.62
N THR A 17 -11.58 -0.60 2.46
CA THR A 17 -12.59 -0.48 1.42
C THR A 17 -11.89 -0.45 0.07
N THR A 18 -12.28 -1.34 -0.84
CA THR A 18 -11.65 -1.47 -2.16
C THR A 18 -12.65 -1.37 -3.28
N ASP A 19 -12.22 -0.81 -4.41
CA ASP A 19 -12.94 -0.77 -5.66
C ASP A 19 -11.97 -1.01 -6.81
N GLY A 20 -12.40 -1.71 -7.84
CA GLY A 20 -11.51 -2.06 -8.94
C GLY A 20 -12.23 -2.54 -10.18
N PHE A 21 -11.56 -2.38 -11.29
CA PHE A 21 -12.03 -2.71 -12.62
C PHE A 21 -10.87 -3.22 -13.47
N HIS A 22 -11.13 -4.18 -14.32
CA HIS A 22 -10.20 -4.56 -15.39
C HIS A 22 -10.97 -4.93 -16.66
N SER A 23 -10.53 -4.41 -17.79
CA SER A 23 -10.91 -4.88 -19.12
C SER A 23 -9.89 -5.87 -19.66
N LYS A 24 -8.62 -5.65 -19.34
CA LYS A 24 -7.52 -6.48 -19.77
C LYS A 24 -6.42 -6.47 -18.71
N LEU A 25 -6.04 -7.65 -18.25
CA LEU A 25 -4.87 -7.80 -17.38
C LEU A 25 -3.60 -7.99 -18.21
N PRO A 26 -2.44 -7.46 -17.77
CA PRO A 26 -1.22 -7.65 -18.50
C PRO A 26 -0.80 -9.12 -18.50
N SER A 27 -0.35 -9.59 -19.67
CA SER A 27 0.28 -10.91 -19.76
C SER A 27 1.67 -10.89 -19.10
N PRO A 28 2.21 -12.05 -18.69
CA PRO A 28 3.61 -12.16 -18.27
C PRO A 28 4.54 -11.54 -19.33
N TYR A 29 5.61 -10.90 -18.84
CA TYR A 29 6.59 -10.18 -19.68
C TYR A 29 6.06 -8.87 -20.30
N THR A 30 4.84 -8.46 -20.02
CA THR A 30 4.41 -7.09 -20.34
C THR A 30 5.33 -6.09 -19.67
N ARG A 31 5.82 -5.11 -20.42
CA ARG A 31 6.67 -4.04 -19.86
C ARG A 31 5.79 -2.90 -19.37
N ALA A 32 5.95 -2.50 -18.13
CA ALA A 32 5.21 -1.43 -17.51
C ALA A 32 6.14 -0.45 -16.79
N VAL A 33 5.76 0.82 -16.77
CA VAL A 33 6.34 1.85 -15.90
C VAL A 33 5.34 2.12 -14.79
N VAL A 34 5.80 2.18 -13.54
CA VAL A 34 5.00 2.74 -12.45
C VAL A 34 5.35 4.22 -12.31
N TRP A 35 4.35 5.07 -12.40
CA TRP A 35 4.51 6.52 -12.33
C TRP A 35 3.69 7.11 -11.18
N GLY A 36 4.34 7.85 -10.29
CA GLY A 36 3.67 8.46 -9.15
C GLY A 36 4.57 9.39 -8.36
N GLY A 37 3.94 10.21 -7.51
CA GLY A 37 4.64 11.20 -6.68
C GLY A 37 5.20 10.65 -5.37
N ARG A 38 4.74 9.48 -4.92
CA ARG A 38 5.18 8.88 -3.65
C ARG A 38 6.04 7.64 -3.89
N PRO A 39 7.29 7.63 -3.38
CA PRO A 39 8.21 6.50 -3.56
C PRO A 39 7.68 5.17 -3.00
N ASP A 40 7.02 5.20 -1.84
CA ASP A 40 6.43 4.03 -1.18
C ASP A 40 5.36 3.35 -2.06
N THR A 41 4.47 4.13 -2.69
CA THR A 41 3.46 3.61 -3.64
C THR A 41 4.12 3.02 -4.89
N VAL A 42 5.07 3.74 -5.46
CA VAL A 42 5.79 3.29 -6.66
C VAL A 42 6.56 1.99 -6.40
N GLN A 43 7.26 1.91 -5.28
CA GLN A 43 8.02 0.72 -4.90
C GLN A 43 7.12 -0.48 -4.62
N SER A 44 6.04 -0.27 -3.85
CA SER A 44 5.08 -1.34 -3.54
C SER A 44 4.39 -1.86 -4.81
N ALA A 45 3.91 -0.97 -5.68
CA ALA A 45 3.29 -1.34 -6.95
C ALA A 45 4.29 -2.08 -7.87
N SER A 46 5.52 -1.59 -7.97
CA SER A 46 6.56 -2.24 -8.77
C SER A 46 6.86 -3.66 -8.27
N THR A 47 7.01 -3.83 -6.95
CA THR A 47 7.27 -5.13 -6.34
C THR A 47 6.13 -6.12 -6.61
N TRP A 48 4.89 -5.67 -6.49
CA TRP A 48 3.72 -6.51 -6.73
C TRP A 48 3.61 -6.92 -8.21
N LEU A 49 3.82 -5.98 -9.13
CA LEU A 49 3.81 -6.25 -10.58
C LEU A 49 4.91 -7.24 -10.98
N LEU A 50 6.13 -7.10 -10.45
CA LEU A 50 7.22 -8.05 -10.65
C LEU A 50 6.85 -9.46 -10.19
N LYS A 51 6.22 -9.60 -9.01
CA LYS A 51 5.73 -10.90 -8.51
C LYS A 51 4.68 -11.53 -9.44
N LYS A 52 3.98 -10.72 -10.24
CA LYS A 52 3.01 -11.17 -11.25
C LYS A 52 3.62 -11.39 -12.64
N GLY A 53 4.92 -11.30 -12.76
CA GLY A 53 5.64 -11.53 -14.02
C GLY A 53 5.64 -10.33 -14.97
N VAL A 54 5.17 -9.16 -14.55
CA VAL A 54 5.25 -7.92 -15.32
C VAL A 54 6.67 -7.38 -15.22
N LEU A 55 7.26 -6.99 -16.35
CA LEU A 55 8.60 -6.40 -16.40
C LEU A 55 8.51 -4.91 -16.09
N VAL A 56 8.93 -4.52 -14.89
CA VAL A 56 8.89 -3.12 -14.48
C VAL A 56 10.11 -2.38 -15.02
N VAL A 57 9.87 -1.33 -15.79
CA VAL A 57 10.88 -0.38 -16.28
C VAL A 57 11.03 0.72 -15.22
N ASP A 58 12.26 1.02 -14.85
CA ASP A 58 12.56 2.04 -13.86
C ASP A 58 12.10 3.42 -14.33
N GLN A 59 11.46 4.18 -13.44
CA GLN A 59 11.00 5.54 -13.69
C GLN A 59 12.13 6.48 -14.12
N THR A 60 13.36 6.25 -13.67
CA THR A 60 14.53 7.04 -14.06
C THR A 60 14.81 6.98 -15.54
N LYS A 61 14.53 5.85 -16.22
CA LYS A 61 14.65 5.74 -17.68
C LYS A 61 13.66 6.63 -18.41
N VAL A 62 12.46 6.78 -17.88
CA VAL A 62 11.44 7.69 -18.43
C VAL A 62 11.86 9.14 -18.25
N LEU A 63 12.40 9.48 -17.08
CA LEU A 63 12.94 10.81 -16.81
C LEU A 63 14.14 11.13 -17.71
N GLN A 64 15.03 10.16 -17.93
CA GLN A 64 16.15 10.34 -18.87
C GLN A 64 15.65 10.59 -20.31
N ALA A 65 14.72 9.77 -20.80
CA ALA A 65 14.13 9.97 -22.12
C ALA A 65 13.44 11.34 -22.24
N ALA A 66 12.79 11.81 -21.17
CA ALA A 66 12.20 13.14 -21.15
C ALA A 66 13.26 14.26 -21.22
N ALA A 67 14.36 14.11 -20.48
CA ALA A 67 15.48 15.05 -20.52
C ALA A 67 16.09 15.14 -21.93
N ASP A 68 16.30 14.00 -22.58
CA ASP A 68 16.84 13.90 -23.94
C ASP A 68 15.90 14.58 -24.97
N GLN A 69 14.59 14.55 -24.74
CA GLN A 69 13.56 15.20 -25.54
C GLN A 69 13.24 16.64 -25.08
N LYS A 70 13.93 17.18 -24.06
CA LYS A 70 13.68 18.50 -23.46
C LYS A 70 12.23 18.64 -22.94
N VAL A 71 11.63 17.57 -22.47
CA VAL A 71 10.29 17.54 -21.87
C VAL A 71 10.43 17.50 -20.36
N SER A 72 9.72 18.39 -19.67
CA SER A 72 9.70 18.39 -18.18
C SER A 72 8.60 17.44 -17.70
N LEU A 73 8.98 16.42 -16.93
CA LEU A 73 8.06 15.52 -16.24
C LEU A 73 8.10 15.71 -14.71
N THR A 74 8.71 16.80 -14.23
CA THR A 74 8.84 17.09 -12.81
C THR A 74 7.87 18.19 -12.40
N GLY A 75 7.40 18.13 -11.15
CA GLY A 75 6.45 19.09 -10.59
C GLY A 75 4.97 18.74 -10.90
N TYR A 76 4.09 19.69 -10.60
CA TYR A 76 2.62 19.54 -10.74
C TYR A 76 2.09 19.80 -12.16
N GLN A 77 2.95 20.10 -13.11
CA GLN A 77 2.55 20.58 -14.45
C GLN A 77 2.84 19.60 -15.58
N TYR A 78 3.25 18.37 -15.28
CA TYR A 78 3.43 17.40 -16.37
C TYR A 78 2.09 16.94 -16.93
N LEU A 79 2.05 16.77 -18.25
CA LEU A 79 0.90 16.16 -18.90
C LEU A 79 1.04 14.64 -18.90
N GLU A 80 -0.02 13.92 -18.54
CA GLU A 80 0.00 12.45 -18.58
C GLU A 80 0.35 11.91 -19.98
N THR A 81 -0.07 12.63 -21.03
CA THR A 81 0.29 12.32 -22.41
C THR A 81 1.80 12.34 -22.64
N ASP A 82 2.54 13.21 -21.95
CA ASP A 82 4.00 13.23 -22.07
C ASP A 82 4.63 12.04 -21.37
N VAL A 83 4.10 11.63 -20.21
CA VAL A 83 4.54 10.40 -19.52
C VAL A 83 4.30 9.18 -20.41
N LEU A 84 3.13 9.06 -21.03
CA LEU A 84 2.81 7.95 -21.95
C LEU A 84 3.77 7.94 -23.16
N ARG A 85 4.04 9.11 -23.73
CA ARG A 85 4.95 9.25 -24.85
C ARG A 85 6.38 8.81 -24.49
N MET A 86 6.89 9.26 -23.32
CA MET A 86 8.22 8.90 -22.85
C MET A 86 8.30 7.41 -22.46
N ALA A 87 7.27 6.88 -21.82
CA ALA A 87 7.17 5.47 -21.50
C ALA A 87 7.21 4.58 -22.76
N LYS A 88 6.55 5.02 -23.83
CA LYS A 88 6.61 4.35 -25.14
C LYS A 88 8.03 4.34 -25.71
N LEU A 89 8.78 5.44 -25.60
CA LEU A 89 10.17 5.52 -26.07
C LEU A 89 11.09 4.53 -25.34
N VAL A 90 10.88 4.27 -24.05
CA VAL A 90 11.65 3.28 -23.30
C VAL A 90 11.10 1.85 -23.46
N GLY A 91 10.15 1.65 -24.37
CA GLY A 91 9.59 0.34 -24.71
C GLY A 91 8.62 -0.21 -23.69
N ALA A 92 8.00 0.62 -22.86
CA ALA A 92 6.89 0.20 -22.03
C ALA A 92 5.61 0.09 -22.88
N ARG A 93 4.77 -0.88 -22.50
CA ARG A 93 3.42 -1.01 -23.06
C ARG A 93 2.37 -0.32 -22.18
N LEU A 94 2.58 -0.36 -20.87
CA LEU A 94 1.67 0.21 -19.87
C LEU A 94 2.37 1.27 -19.04
N VAL A 95 1.62 2.29 -18.66
CA VAL A 95 1.96 3.17 -17.53
C VAL A 95 0.95 2.94 -16.43
N VAL A 96 1.45 2.58 -15.25
CA VAL A 96 0.65 2.44 -14.03
C VAL A 96 0.78 3.74 -13.26
N PHE A 97 -0.20 4.61 -13.37
CA PHE A 97 -0.28 5.82 -12.57
C PHE A 97 -0.69 5.47 -11.15
N SER A 98 0.06 5.96 -10.18
CA SER A 98 -0.22 5.79 -8.77
C SER A 98 -0.44 7.13 -8.08
N ASN A 99 -1.52 7.24 -7.32
CA ASN A 99 -1.82 8.38 -6.47
C ASN A 99 -2.13 7.89 -5.06
N ALA A 100 -1.64 8.62 -4.06
CA ALA A 100 -1.99 8.38 -2.66
C ALA A 100 -2.30 9.70 -1.99
N GLU A 101 -3.51 9.80 -1.48
CA GLU A 101 -3.97 10.90 -0.64
C GLU A 101 -3.86 10.47 0.82
N VAL A 102 -3.15 11.25 1.63
CA VAL A 102 -2.90 10.94 3.03
C VAL A 102 -3.39 12.08 3.90
N GLY A 103 -4.33 11.77 4.79
CA GLY A 103 -4.74 12.62 5.90
C GLY A 103 -3.89 12.31 7.15
N SER A 104 -3.55 13.33 7.93
CA SER A 104 -2.90 13.15 9.22
C SER A 104 -3.48 14.09 10.26
N TRP A 105 -3.55 13.62 11.51
CA TRP A 105 -3.93 14.44 12.67
C TRP A 105 -3.27 13.90 13.94
N GLU A 106 -3.31 14.66 14.99
CA GLU A 106 -2.83 14.23 16.29
C GLU A 106 -3.97 13.60 17.08
N ALA A 107 -3.73 12.40 17.61
CA ALA A 107 -4.61 11.72 18.53
C ALA A 107 -3.96 11.59 19.90
N LEU A 108 -4.76 11.67 20.96
CA LEU A 108 -4.28 11.40 22.30
C LEU A 108 -4.28 9.88 22.56
N ASP A 109 -3.13 9.37 22.93
CA ASP A 109 -2.96 7.99 23.34
C ASP A 109 -2.77 7.92 24.87
N TRP A 110 -3.52 7.05 25.51
CA TRP A 110 -3.51 6.81 26.95
C TRP A 110 -2.89 5.46 27.35
N SER A 111 -2.31 4.76 26.40
CA SER A 111 -1.79 3.39 26.62
C SER A 111 -0.72 3.31 27.71
N SER A 112 0.05 4.38 27.92
CA SER A 112 1.11 4.47 28.93
C SER A 112 0.63 4.93 30.32
N GLY A 113 -0.67 5.17 30.49
CA GLY A 113 -1.24 5.77 31.71
C GLY A 113 -1.10 7.30 31.80
N PHE A 114 -0.38 7.91 30.88
CA PHE A 114 -0.26 9.36 30.70
C PHE A 114 -0.66 9.73 29.28
N PRO A 115 -1.41 10.84 29.10
CA PRO A 115 -1.77 11.28 27.76
C PRO A 115 -0.51 11.71 27.00
N HIS A 116 -0.27 11.12 25.84
CA HIS A 116 0.72 11.57 24.89
C HIS A 116 0.10 11.74 23.51
N SER A 117 0.59 12.74 22.78
CA SER A 117 0.12 12.99 21.41
C SER A 117 0.82 12.03 20.45
N GLN A 118 0.03 11.32 19.65
CA GLN A 118 0.52 10.47 18.58
C GLN A 118 -0.05 10.92 17.24
N ARG A 119 0.81 11.05 16.24
CA ARG A 119 0.35 11.32 14.88
C ARG A 119 -0.20 10.06 14.26
N VAL A 120 -1.42 10.14 13.76
CA VAL A 120 -2.13 9.05 13.10
C VAL A 120 -2.52 9.47 11.69
N TYR A 121 -2.70 8.50 10.83
CA TYR A 121 -2.92 8.69 9.41
C TYR A 121 -4.15 7.94 8.94
N SER A 122 -4.74 8.42 7.87
CA SER A 122 -5.61 7.68 6.98
C SER A 122 -5.13 7.89 5.55
N ALA A 123 -5.39 6.95 4.68
CA ALA A 123 -4.97 7.10 3.30
C ALA A 123 -5.97 6.47 2.33
N THR A 124 -5.95 7.01 1.12
CA THR A 124 -6.57 6.42 -0.07
C THR A 124 -5.49 6.26 -1.11
N VAL A 125 -5.36 5.07 -1.66
CA VAL A 125 -4.46 4.76 -2.78
C VAL A 125 -5.29 4.43 -4.00
N ALA A 126 -5.02 5.07 -5.12
CA ALA A 126 -5.63 4.81 -6.41
C ALA A 126 -4.55 4.50 -7.45
N LEU A 127 -4.80 3.47 -8.24
CA LEU A 127 -3.91 3.00 -9.30
C LEU A 127 -4.72 2.82 -10.58
N ARG A 128 -4.13 3.18 -11.72
CA ARG A 128 -4.71 2.89 -13.02
C ARG A 128 -3.63 2.58 -14.02
N ALA A 129 -3.84 1.59 -14.86
CA ALA A 129 -2.94 1.24 -15.94
C ALA A 129 -3.50 1.71 -17.26
N VAL A 130 -2.68 2.42 -18.01
CA VAL A 130 -3.02 3.00 -19.31
C VAL A 130 -2.09 2.41 -20.35
N ASP A 131 -2.67 1.90 -21.46
CA ASP A 131 -1.89 1.45 -22.62
C ASP A 131 -1.27 2.68 -23.33
N VAL A 132 0.03 2.64 -23.55
CA VAL A 132 0.77 3.78 -24.16
C VAL A 132 0.44 4.02 -25.62
N ASN A 133 -0.15 3.03 -26.30
CA ASN A 133 -0.48 3.15 -27.73
C ASN A 133 -1.90 3.66 -27.96
N THR A 134 -2.85 3.20 -27.14
CA THR A 134 -4.27 3.56 -27.30
C THR A 134 -4.71 4.67 -26.36
N GLY A 135 -4.02 4.85 -25.24
CA GLY A 135 -4.45 5.75 -24.16
C GLY A 135 -5.63 5.21 -23.32
N GLU A 136 -6.02 3.97 -23.57
CA GLU A 136 -7.14 3.34 -22.85
C GLU A 136 -6.71 2.82 -21.47
N ILE A 137 -7.62 2.91 -20.51
CA ILE A 137 -7.43 2.32 -19.18
C ILE A 137 -7.72 0.82 -19.28
N GLU A 138 -6.70 -0.02 -19.09
CA GLU A 138 -6.86 -1.47 -19.08
C GLU A 138 -7.38 -1.98 -17.73
N TRP A 139 -6.92 -1.39 -16.64
CA TRP A 139 -7.41 -1.71 -15.30
C TRP A 139 -7.20 -0.54 -14.33
N SER A 140 -7.95 -0.55 -13.26
CA SER A 140 -7.82 0.38 -12.14
C SER A 140 -8.15 -0.31 -10.84
N GLY A 141 -7.60 0.21 -9.76
CA GLY A 141 -7.90 -0.25 -8.41
C GLY A 141 -7.73 0.87 -7.41
N LYS A 142 -8.58 0.87 -6.41
CA LYS A 142 -8.58 1.82 -5.30
C LYS A 142 -8.70 1.06 -4.00
N ALA A 143 -7.95 1.50 -3.00
CA ALA A 143 -8.08 1.04 -1.62
C ALA A 143 -8.04 2.22 -0.67
N GLN A 144 -8.89 2.21 0.32
CA GLN A 144 -8.98 3.25 1.33
C GLN A 144 -8.94 2.62 2.72
N SER A 145 -8.16 3.20 3.62
CA SER A 145 -8.15 2.79 5.00
C SER A 145 -9.50 3.04 5.66
N THR A 146 -10.03 2.03 6.34
CA THR A 146 -11.22 2.18 7.19
C THR A 146 -10.83 2.64 8.59
N GLU A 147 -9.60 2.38 8.98
CA GLU A 147 -9.05 2.67 10.29
C GLU A 147 -7.82 3.56 10.20
N ARG A 148 -7.40 4.07 11.34
CA ARG A 148 -6.22 4.92 11.48
C ARG A 148 -4.98 4.05 11.65
N PHE A 149 -3.85 4.51 11.16
CA PHE A 149 -2.56 3.84 11.32
C PHE A 149 -1.46 4.83 11.72
N SER A 150 -0.42 4.33 12.36
CA SER A 150 0.68 5.15 12.88
C SER A 150 1.89 5.21 11.92
N ASN A 151 2.06 4.18 11.07
CA ASN A 151 3.16 4.13 10.09
C ASN A 151 2.62 4.40 8.69
N ILE A 152 2.94 5.58 8.15
CA ILE A 152 2.45 6.03 6.84
C ILE A 152 2.97 5.17 5.68
N GLU A 153 4.24 4.80 5.69
CA GLU A 153 4.85 4.05 4.58
C GLU A 153 4.27 2.64 4.49
N GLU A 154 4.12 2.01 5.64
CA GLU A 154 3.56 0.67 5.76
C GLU A 154 2.08 0.65 5.38
N GLY A 155 1.28 1.60 5.89
CA GLY A 155 -0.14 1.72 5.55
C GLY A 155 -0.37 1.98 4.07
N VAL A 156 0.39 2.89 3.46
CA VAL A 156 0.30 3.18 2.03
C VAL A 156 0.76 1.99 1.18
N SER A 157 1.83 1.29 1.56
CA SER A 157 2.28 0.07 0.88
C SER A 157 1.23 -1.02 0.91
N LEU A 158 0.59 -1.24 2.05
CA LEU A 158 -0.48 -2.22 2.20
C LEU A 158 -1.69 -1.86 1.32
N LEU A 159 -2.14 -0.60 1.39
CA LEU A 159 -3.24 -0.13 0.55
C LEU A 159 -2.92 -0.23 -0.95
N THR A 160 -1.68 0.01 -1.35
CA THR A 160 -1.22 -0.18 -2.72
C THR A 160 -1.37 -1.64 -3.17
N CYS A 161 -0.98 -2.57 -2.32
CA CYS A 161 -1.17 -3.99 -2.59
C CYS A 161 -2.65 -4.35 -2.73
N HIS A 162 -3.51 -3.88 -1.81
CA HIS A 162 -4.95 -4.13 -1.87
C HIS A 162 -5.60 -3.54 -3.13
N ALA A 163 -5.20 -2.33 -3.53
CA ALA A 163 -5.69 -1.69 -4.76
C ALA A 163 -5.32 -2.52 -6.01
N LEU A 164 -4.08 -3.00 -6.09
CA LEU A 164 -3.63 -3.86 -7.19
C LEU A 164 -4.33 -5.21 -7.20
N ALA A 165 -4.45 -5.88 -6.06
CA ALA A 165 -5.14 -7.15 -5.97
C ALA A 165 -6.61 -7.02 -6.40
N THR A 166 -7.27 -5.94 -6.00
CA THR A 166 -8.65 -5.65 -6.40
C THR A 166 -8.76 -5.39 -7.91
N ALA A 167 -7.84 -4.62 -8.49
CA ALA A 167 -7.75 -4.42 -9.93
C ALA A 167 -7.59 -5.74 -10.71
N TRP A 168 -6.90 -6.73 -10.10
CA TRP A 168 -6.76 -8.09 -10.65
C TRP A 168 -7.99 -8.99 -10.43
N GLY A 169 -9.08 -8.47 -9.86
CA GLY A 169 -10.30 -9.21 -9.58
C GLY A 169 -10.22 -10.12 -8.35
N LEU A 170 -9.20 -9.95 -7.52
CA LEU A 170 -9.01 -10.69 -6.29
C LEU A 170 -9.76 -9.98 -5.17
N ARG A 171 -10.93 -10.50 -4.78
CA ARG A 171 -11.70 -9.99 -3.66
C ARG A 171 -11.06 -10.42 -2.35
N ASN A 172 -10.96 -9.47 -1.41
CA ASN A 172 -10.43 -9.70 -0.05
C ASN A 172 -9.10 -10.44 -0.03
N PRO A 173 -8.01 -9.82 -0.52
CA PRO A 173 -6.71 -10.48 -0.51
C PRO A 173 -6.22 -10.89 0.88
N GLY A 174 -6.78 -10.34 1.95
CA GLY A 174 -6.55 -10.79 3.33
C GLY A 174 -7.36 -12.02 3.76
N ALA A 175 -8.42 -12.40 3.03
CA ALA A 175 -9.27 -13.54 3.35
C ALA A 175 -8.87 -14.83 2.62
N VAL A 176 -7.94 -14.76 1.70
CA VAL A 176 -7.46 -15.93 0.95
C VAL A 176 -6.27 -16.50 1.70
N ALA A 177 -6.42 -17.76 2.06
CA ALA A 177 -5.46 -18.71 2.66
C ALA A 177 -3.95 -18.35 2.71
N PRO A 178 -3.13 -19.01 3.50
CA PRO A 178 -1.92 -18.58 4.21
C PRO A 178 -0.81 -17.90 3.41
N GLU A 179 -0.97 -17.72 2.13
CA GLU A 179 -0.10 -16.88 1.30
C GLU A 179 -0.91 -15.67 0.82
N SER A 180 -1.25 -14.78 1.73
CA SER A 180 -1.95 -13.55 1.35
C SER A 180 -1.12 -12.79 0.31
N ILE A 181 -1.75 -12.44 -0.80
CA ILE A 181 -1.12 -11.70 -1.91
C ILE A 181 -0.55 -10.38 -1.40
N CYS A 182 -1.19 -9.81 -0.40
CA CYS A 182 -0.68 -8.69 0.36
C CYS A 182 -0.15 -9.21 1.69
N PRO A 183 1.05 -8.82 2.10
CA PRO A 183 1.53 -9.17 3.41
C PRO A 183 0.47 -8.75 4.44
N PRO A 184 0.17 -9.59 5.44
CA PRO A 184 -0.54 -9.09 6.61
C PRO A 184 0.26 -7.88 7.04
N GLY A 185 -0.40 -6.76 7.21
CA GLY A 185 0.30 -5.63 7.74
C GLY A 185 1.10 -6.14 8.93
N SER A 186 2.39 -5.85 8.96
CA SER A 186 3.17 -6.13 10.15
C SER A 186 2.59 -5.23 11.23
N GLY A 187 1.42 -5.66 11.75
CA GLY A 187 0.83 -5.03 12.91
C GLY A 187 1.96 -4.83 13.86
N LEU A 188 2.20 -3.60 14.24
CA LEU A 188 3.02 -3.30 15.39
C LEU A 188 2.89 -4.46 16.33
N MET A 189 4.00 -5.19 16.53
CA MET A 189 4.13 -6.26 17.49
C MET A 189 2.88 -6.39 18.36
N SER A 190 2.07 -7.39 18.11
CA SER A 190 1.48 -8.09 19.22
C SER A 190 2.69 -8.44 20.08
N THR A 191 3.04 -7.56 20.98
CA THR A 191 3.70 -7.96 22.17
C THR A 191 2.69 -8.93 22.79
N GLU A 192 2.79 -10.17 22.35
CA GLU A 192 2.25 -11.29 23.06
C GLU A 192 2.90 -11.17 24.43
N MET A 193 2.25 -10.35 25.25
CA MET A 193 2.51 -10.32 26.68
C MET A 193 2.13 -11.72 27.14
N SER A 194 3.11 -12.62 27.09
CA SER A 194 3.01 -13.91 27.76
C SER A 194 2.43 -13.61 29.14
N PRO A 195 1.28 -14.20 29.47
CA PRO A 195 0.70 -13.98 30.79
C PRO A 195 1.79 -14.24 31.84
N PRO A 196 1.94 -13.37 32.85
CA PRO A 196 2.95 -13.55 33.86
C PRO A 196 2.78 -14.97 34.44
N LYS A 197 3.83 -15.79 34.37
CA LYS A 197 3.87 -17.11 34.98
C LYS A 197 3.41 -16.92 36.43
N ALA A 198 2.24 -17.46 36.75
CA ALA A 198 1.75 -17.52 38.10
C ALA A 198 2.85 -18.17 38.94
N HIS A 199 3.49 -17.39 39.79
CA HIS A 199 4.39 -17.92 40.82
C HIS A 199 3.55 -18.86 41.67
N ALA A 200 3.86 -20.15 41.57
CA ALA A 200 3.32 -21.15 42.48
C ALA A 200 3.67 -20.72 43.92
N ALA A 201 2.62 -20.48 44.69
CA ALA A 201 2.79 -20.20 46.11
C ALA A 201 3.53 -21.38 46.79
N PRO A 202 4.50 -21.12 47.68
CA PRO A 202 5.17 -22.20 48.39
C PRO A 202 4.16 -22.96 49.26
N ALA A 203 4.18 -24.28 49.12
CA ALA A 203 3.36 -25.17 49.96
C ALA A 203 3.73 -24.94 51.44
N SER A 204 2.76 -24.50 52.23
CA SER A 204 2.89 -24.43 53.68
C SER A 204 2.94 -25.85 54.23
N SER A 205 4.13 -26.26 54.70
CA SER A 205 4.28 -27.47 55.50
C SER A 205 3.69 -27.23 56.88
N GLY A 206 2.50 -27.80 57.13
CA GLY A 206 1.93 -27.85 58.43
C GLY A 206 2.69 -28.89 59.35
N ARG A 207 2.94 -28.49 60.55
CA ARG A 207 3.09 -29.37 61.72
C ARG A 207 1.91 -29.17 62.62
#